data_f6521bd1ff9ef6d71b13d9c30c8ef67b
#
_entry.id   f6521bd1ff9ef6d71b13d9c30c8ef67b
#
_cell.length_a   1.000
_cell.length_b   1.000
_cell.length_c   1.000
_cell.angle_alpha   90.00
_cell.angle_beta   90.00
_cell.angle_gamma   90.00
#
_symmetry.space_group_name_H-M   'P 1'
#
loop_
_entity.id
_entity.type
_entity.pdbx_description
1 polymer ?
#
loop_
_entity_poly.entity_id
_entity_poly.type
_entity_poly.pdbx_seq_one_letter_code
_entity_poly.pdbx_strand_id
1 'polypeptide(L)'
;MQKVSELKYERLSMEEFAQEIKEVIHQVKTADSARAVLAARDRCNQLMIRWETAQALSYMRYSINTADAFYLAEKEYYDEVGPQAQNYLLEYTRAMLE
;
A
#
# COMPACT_ATOMS: atom_id res chain seq x y z
N MET A 1 4.85 20.54 -13.50
CA MET A 1 5.10 19.29 -12.72
C MET A 1 5.37 19.64 -11.28
N GLN A 2 4.67 18.97 -10.34
CA GLN A 2 4.90 19.20 -8.92
C GLN A 2 6.25 18.65 -8.48
N LYS A 3 6.92 19.40 -7.62
CA LYS A 3 8.13 18.91 -6.95
C LYS A 3 7.74 17.96 -5.82
N VAL A 4 8.64 17.04 -5.47
CA VAL A 4 8.40 16.09 -4.37
C VAL A 4 8.03 16.82 -3.07
N SER A 5 8.71 17.95 -2.80
CA SER A 5 8.44 18.75 -1.59
C SER A 5 7.04 19.39 -1.56
N GLU A 6 6.38 19.49 -2.71
CA GLU A 6 5.04 20.06 -2.84
C GLU A 6 3.94 19.01 -2.72
N LEU A 7 4.28 17.72 -2.81
CA LEU A 7 3.31 16.63 -2.71
C LEU A 7 2.90 16.45 -1.26
N LYS A 8 1.60 16.34 -1.03
CA LYS A 8 1.07 16.11 0.31
C LYS A 8 1.37 14.68 0.73
N TYR A 9 2.03 14.53 1.87
CA TYR A 9 2.28 13.23 2.46
C TYR A 9 1.19 12.91 3.49
N GLU A 10 0.64 11.70 3.39
CA GLU A 10 -0.26 11.16 4.39
C GLU A 10 0.21 9.75 4.74
N ARG A 11 0.37 9.49 6.04
CA ARG A 11 0.69 8.14 6.50
C ARG A 11 -0.49 7.22 6.21
N LEU A 12 -0.22 6.09 5.58
CA LEU A 12 -1.24 5.06 5.41
C LEU A 12 -1.27 4.15 6.63
N SER A 13 -2.46 3.96 7.18
CA SER A 13 -2.66 3.06 8.31
C SER A 13 -2.57 1.61 7.86
N MET A 14 -1.76 0.80 8.54
CA MET A 14 -1.70 -0.64 8.28
C MET A 14 -3.04 -1.31 8.57
N GLU A 15 -3.78 -0.84 9.58
CA GLU A 15 -5.12 -1.37 9.86
C GLU A 15 -6.06 -1.17 8.68
N GLU A 16 -6.09 0.05 8.11
CA GLU A 16 -6.94 0.35 6.97
C GLU A 16 -6.51 -0.43 5.73
N PHE A 17 -5.19 -0.51 5.50
CA PHE A 17 -4.65 -1.29 4.39
C PHE A 17 -5.04 -2.76 4.53
N ALA A 18 -4.87 -3.34 5.73
CA ALA A 18 -5.20 -4.74 5.99
C ALA A 18 -6.68 -5.01 5.75
N GLN A 19 -7.55 -4.11 6.20
CA GLN A 19 -8.99 -4.26 6.00
C GLN A 19 -9.34 -4.22 4.52
N GLU A 20 -8.81 -3.26 3.78
CA GLU A 20 -9.09 -3.14 2.35
C GLU A 20 -8.57 -4.33 1.55
N ILE A 21 -7.36 -4.82 1.86
CA ILE A 21 -6.81 -5.98 1.13
C ILE A 21 -7.60 -7.26 1.45
N LYS A 22 -8.08 -7.42 2.68
CA LYS A 22 -8.94 -8.56 3.04
C LYS A 22 -10.25 -8.52 2.27
N GLU A 23 -10.83 -7.34 2.08
CA GLU A 23 -12.03 -7.18 1.25
C GLU A 23 -11.76 -7.55 -0.21
N VAL A 24 -10.61 -7.13 -0.75
CA VAL A 24 -10.21 -7.48 -2.12
C VAL A 24 -10.04 -9.01 -2.25
N ILE A 25 -9.38 -9.64 -1.29
CA ILE A 25 -9.21 -11.10 -1.28
C ILE A 25 -10.57 -11.81 -1.27
N HIS A 26 -11.50 -11.32 -0.46
CA HIS A 26 -12.85 -11.86 -0.41
C HIS A 26 -13.55 -11.71 -1.76
N GLN A 27 -13.42 -10.54 -2.41
CA GLN A 27 -13.98 -10.31 -3.74
C GLN A 27 -13.44 -11.30 -4.77
N VAL A 28 -12.13 -11.59 -4.73
CA VAL A 28 -11.52 -12.58 -5.62
C VAL A 28 -12.11 -13.98 -5.37
N LYS A 29 -12.20 -14.37 -4.09
CA LYS A 29 -12.69 -15.71 -3.73
C LYS A 29 -14.16 -15.94 -4.05
N THR A 30 -14.94 -14.87 -4.07
CA THR A 30 -16.40 -14.96 -4.34
C THR A 30 -16.76 -14.49 -5.74
N ALA A 31 -15.79 -14.14 -6.57
CA ALA A 31 -16.03 -13.67 -7.93
C ALA A 31 -16.66 -14.78 -8.78
N ASP A 32 -17.72 -14.43 -9.48
CA ASP A 32 -18.48 -15.36 -10.32
C ASP A 32 -18.34 -15.03 -11.81
N SER A 33 -17.45 -14.09 -12.15
CA SER A 33 -17.25 -13.67 -13.54
C SER A 33 -15.85 -13.08 -13.70
N ALA A 34 -15.38 -13.05 -14.96
CA ALA A 34 -14.10 -12.40 -15.28
C ALA A 34 -14.13 -10.91 -14.95
N ARG A 35 -15.29 -10.26 -15.17
CA ARG A 35 -15.45 -8.84 -14.84
C ARG A 35 -15.26 -8.59 -13.35
N ALA A 36 -15.81 -9.45 -12.50
CA ALA A 36 -15.67 -9.32 -11.05
C ALA A 36 -14.21 -9.49 -10.62
N VAL A 37 -13.48 -10.43 -11.23
CA VAL A 37 -12.04 -10.63 -10.96
C VAL A 37 -11.25 -9.39 -11.37
N LEU A 38 -11.53 -8.83 -12.56
CA LEU A 38 -10.84 -7.62 -13.03
C LEU A 38 -11.10 -6.42 -12.13
N ALA A 39 -12.33 -6.28 -11.62
CA ALA A 39 -12.67 -5.21 -10.70
C ALA A 39 -11.87 -5.33 -9.39
N ALA A 40 -11.74 -6.54 -8.86
CA ALA A 40 -10.94 -6.80 -7.66
C ALA A 40 -9.46 -6.49 -7.90
N ARG A 41 -8.94 -6.87 -9.06
CA ARG A 41 -7.55 -6.58 -9.45
C ARG A 41 -7.30 -5.08 -9.52
N ASP A 42 -8.20 -4.34 -10.14
CA ASP A 42 -8.06 -2.89 -10.27
C ASP A 42 -8.06 -2.23 -8.89
N ARG A 43 -8.91 -2.69 -7.99
CA ARG A 43 -8.95 -2.19 -6.62
C ARG A 43 -7.64 -2.48 -5.89
N CYS A 44 -7.08 -3.68 -6.06
CA CYS A 44 -5.80 -4.03 -5.48
C CYS A 44 -4.68 -3.15 -6.01
N ASN A 45 -4.64 -2.92 -7.32
CA ASN A 45 -3.63 -2.06 -7.94
C ASN A 45 -3.69 -0.64 -7.41
N GLN A 46 -4.88 -0.07 -7.25
CA GLN A 46 -5.04 1.27 -6.68
C GLN A 46 -4.55 1.33 -5.24
N LEU A 47 -4.85 0.32 -4.45
CA LEU A 47 -4.41 0.22 -3.07
C LEU A 47 -2.88 0.17 -2.99
N MET A 48 -2.25 -0.63 -3.87
CA MET A 48 -0.81 -0.75 -3.93
C MET A 48 -0.12 0.54 -4.36
N ILE A 49 -0.69 1.24 -5.33
CA ILE A 49 -0.15 2.53 -5.78
C ILE A 49 -0.16 3.53 -4.62
N ARG A 50 -1.25 3.58 -3.85
CA ARG A 50 -1.32 4.46 -2.67
C ARG A 50 -0.27 4.09 -1.63
N TRP A 51 -0.10 2.80 -1.35
CA TRP A 51 0.90 2.32 -0.39
C TRP A 51 2.31 2.68 -0.83
N GLU A 52 2.66 2.34 -2.07
CA GLU A 52 4.00 2.57 -2.61
C GLU A 52 4.32 4.07 -2.70
N THR A 53 3.34 4.90 -3.06
CA THR A 53 3.51 6.35 -3.13
C THR A 53 3.81 6.93 -1.75
N ALA A 54 3.04 6.54 -0.73
CA ALA A 54 3.25 7.03 0.63
C ALA A 54 4.61 6.59 1.17
N GLN A 55 4.97 5.33 0.95
CA GLN A 55 6.26 4.80 1.38
C GLN A 55 7.41 5.52 0.69
N ALA A 56 7.32 5.69 -0.63
CA ALA A 56 8.35 6.37 -1.40
C ALA A 56 8.53 7.83 -0.96
N LEU A 57 7.44 8.54 -0.74
CA LEU A 57 7.49 9.93 -0.27
C LEU A 57 8.18 10.05 1.09
N SER A 58 7.88 9.13 2.01
CA SER A 58 8.51 9.16 3.34
C SER A 58 10.03 8.96 3.24
N TYR A 59 10.47 8.01 2.40
CA TYR A 59 11.88 7.72 2.21
C TYR A 59 12.60 8.86 1.49
N MET A 60 11.98 9.43 0.46
CA MET A 60 12.57 10.53 -0.31
C MET A 60 12.76 11.77 0.57
N ARG A 61 11.77 12.13 1.37
CA ARG A 61 11.86 13.29 2.25
C ARG A 61 12.85 13.06 3.38
N TYR A 62 12.92 11.86 3.92
CA TYR A 62 13.96 11.51 4.89
C TYR A 62 15.35 11.66 4.27
N SER A 63 15.53 11.21 3.03
CA SER A 63 16.82 11.29 2.33
C SER A 63 17.25 12.74 2.08
N ILE A 64 16.29 13.65 1.85
CA ILE A 64 16.57 15.07 1.65
C ILE A 64 17.01 15.72 2.98
N ASN A 65 16.39 15.33 4.08
CA ASN A 65 16.73 15.88 5.39
C ASN A 65 16.71 14.77 6.45
N THR A 66 17.86 14.15 6.64
CA THR A 66 18.03 13.04 7.59
C THR A 66 17.92 13.48 9.05
N ALA A 67 17.95 14.79 9.31
CA ALA A 67 17.79 15.33 10.66
C ALA A 67 16.32 15.55 11.05
N ASP A 68 15.39 15.36 10.11
CA ASP A 68 13.97 15.55 10.37
C ASP A 68 13.42 14.33 11.14
N ALA A 69 13.10 14.55 12.41
CA ALA A 69 12.61 13.48 13.28
C ALA A 69 11.26 12.93 12.80
N PHE A 70 10.43 13.75 12.17
CA PHE A 70 9.13 13.31 11.65
C PHE A 70 9.32 12.26 10.53
N TYR A 71 10.14 12.57 9.52
CA TYR A 71 10.33 11.65 8.40
C TYR A 71 11.17 10.43 8.78
N LEU A 72 12.05 10.55 9.77
CA LEU A 72 12.72 9.37 10.33
C LEU A 72 11.71 8.42 10.95
N ALA A 73 10.78 8.94 11.74
CA ALA A 73 9.73 8.12 12.35
C ALA A 73 8.83 7.49 11.30
N GLU A 74 8.50 8.21 10.21
CA GLU A 74 7.69 7.66 9.12
C GLU A 74 8.43 6.56 8.37
N LYS A 75 9.72 6.74 8.10
CA LYS A 75 10.55 5.69 7.49
C LYS A 75 10.57 4.43 8.35
N GLU A 76 10.77 4.58 9.65
CA GLU A 76 10.77 3.46 10.59
C GLU A 76 9.42 2.76 10.65
N TYR A 77 8.33 3.52 10.56
CA TYR A 77 6.99 2.94 10.50
C TYR A 77 6.84 2.01 9.29
N TYR A 78 7.23 2.46 8.09
CA TYR A 78 7.13 1.62 6.90
C TYR A 78 8.11 0.44 6.92
N ASP A 79 9.27 0.60 7.52
CA ASP A 79 10.21 -0.51 7.72
C ASP A 79 9.60 -1.59 8.62
N GLU A 80 8.85 -1.18 9.64
CA GLU A 80 8.20 -2.12 10.56
C GLU A 80 6.99 -2.81 9.93
N VAL A 81 6.12 -2.06 9.26
CA VAL A 81 4.85 -2.61 8.74
C VAL A 81 4.97 -3.17 7.32
N GLY A 82 6.05 -2.87 6.60
CA GLY A 82 6.25 -3.35 5.23
C GLY A 82 6.11 -4.86 5.08
N PRO A 83 6.72 -5.68 5.96
CA PRO A 83 6.54 -7.14 5.88
C PRO A 83 5.09 -7.60 6.04
N GLN A 84 4.28 -6.88 6.83
CA GLN A 84 2.85 -7.18 6.96
C GLN A 84 2.11 -6.93 5.63
N ALA A 85 2.42 -5.81 4.96
CA ALA A 85 1.85 -5.50 3.65
C ALA A 85 2.22 -6.58 2.63
N GLN A 86 3.47 -7.04 2.64
CA GLN A 86 3.94 -8.11 1.77
C GLN A 86 3.17 -9.42 2.00
N ASN A 87 2.92 -9.76 3.26
CA ASN A 87 2.17 -10.98 3.58
C ASN A 87 0.73 -10.90 3.07
N TYR A 88 0.07 -9.76 3.18
CA TYR A 88 -1.28 -9.58 2.63
C TYR A 88 -1.28 -9.71 1.10
N LEU A 89 -0.24 -9.20 0.43
CA LEU A 89 -0.13 -9.35 -1.02
C LEU A 89 0.09 -10.79 -1.43
N LEU A 90 0.83 -11.57 -0.65
CA LEU A 90 0.99 -13.00 -0.91
C LEU A 90 -0.33 -13.73 -0.78
N GLU A 91 -1.15 -13.39 0.21
CA GLU A 91 -2.48 -13.95 0.36
C GLU A 91 -3.37 -13.62 -0.84
N TYR A 92 -3.31 -12.37 -1.32
CA TYR A 92 -4.04 -11.95 -2.51
C TYR A 92 -3.58 -12.76 -3.73
N THR A 93 -2.27 -12.90 -3.93
CA THR A 93 -1.72 -13.64 -5.06
C THR A 93 -2.18 -15.10 -5.03
N ARG A 94 -2.17 -15.73 -3.86
CA ARG A 94 -2.66 -17.09 -3.70
C ARG A 94 -4.14 -17.21 -4.07
N ALA A 95 -4.96 -16.25 -3.64
CA ALA A 95 -6.38 -16.22 -3.99
C ALA A 95 -6.58 -16.11 -5.50
N MET A 96 -5.76 -15.29 -6.18
CA MET A 96 -5.84 -15.14 -7.63
C MET A 96 -5.45 -16.40 -8.39
N LEU A 97 -4.58 -17.23 -7.82
CA LEU A 97 -4.11 -18.46 -8.46
C LEU A 97 -5.05 -19.65 -8.23
N GLU A 98 -5.96 -19.53 -7.31
CA GLU A 98 -6.98 -20.55 -7.08
C GLU A 98 -8.17 -20.32 -8.03
#